data_83574a1a2e06eba2cfb07c2d433a9eb2
#
_entry.id   83574a1a2e06eba2cfb07c2d433a9eb2
#
_cell.length_a   1.000
_cell.length_b   1.000
_cell.length_c   1.000
_cell.angle_alpha   90.00
_cell.angle_beta   90.00
_cell.angle_gamma   90.00
#
_symmetry.space_group_name_H-M   'P 1'
#
loop_
_entity.id
_entity.type
_entity.pdbx_description
1 polymer ?
#
loop_
_entity_poly.entity_id
_entity_poly.type
_entity_poly.pdbx_seq_one_letter_code
_entity_poly.pdbx_strand_id
1 'polypeptide(L)' 'MTPTIHPSAIVDEGAQIGEGSRIWHWVHVCAGARIGQGVSL' A
#
# COMPACT_ATOMS: atom_id res chain seq x y z
N MET A 1 4.70 -9.32 8.74
CA MET A 1 4.12 -9.84 7.50
C MET A 1 4.16 -8.79 6.42
N THR A 2 4.28 -9.21 5.18
CA THR A 2 4.27 -8.28 4.06
C THR A 2 2.89 -7.66 3.89
N PRO A 3 2.78 -6.44 3.38
CA PRO A 3 1.48 -5.85 3.10
C PRO A 3 0.75 -6.62 2.01
N THR A 4 -0.56 -6.59 2.06
CA THR A 4 -1.42 -7.19 1.03
C THR A 4 -1.82 -6.11 0.05
N ILE A 5 -1.49 -6.30 -1.22
CA ILE A 5 -1.79 -5.33 -2.27
C ILE A 5 -2.65 -6.00 -3.33
N HIS A 6 -3.85 -5.46 -3.55
CA HIS A 6 -4.73 -6.00 -4.58
C HIS A 6 -4.11 -5.76 -5.97
N PRO A 7 -4.26 -6.71 -6.92
CA PRO A 7 -3.66 -6.55 -8.25
C PRO A 7 -4.07 -5.29 -9.00
N SER A 8 -5.25 -4.75 -8.72
CA SER A 8 -5.70 -3.51 -9.37
C SER A 8 -5.18 -2.25 -8.70
N ALA A 9 -4.56 -2.37 -7.53
CA ALA A 9 -3.97 -1.22 -6.85
C ALA A 9 -2.66 -0.85 -7.50
N ILE A 10 -2.36 0.44 -7.54
CA ILE A 10 -1.11 0.94 -8.11
C ILE A 10 -0.30 1.54 -6.98
N VAL A 11 0.88 0.98 -6.76
CA VAL A 11 1.82 1.49 -5.76
C VAL A 11 3.04 1.97 -6.52
N ASP A 12 3.26 3.28 -6.50
CA ASP A 12 4.38 3.85 -7.21
C ASP A 12 5.70 3.49 -6.53
N GLU A 13 6.74 3.45 -7.33
CA GLU A 13 8.07 3.18 -6.84
C GLU A 13 8.47 4.25 -5.82
N GLY A 14 9.03 3.82 -4.70
CA GLY A 14 9.41 4.73 -3.63
C GLY A 14 8.35 4.90 -2.56
N ALA A 15 7.13 4.40 -2.76
CA ALA A 15 6.13 4.37 -1.70
C ALA A 15 6.52 3.33 -0.65
N GLN A 16 6.23 3.64 0.62
CA GLN A 16 6.52 2.74 1.72
C GLN A 16 5.23 2.31 2.39
N ILE A 17 5.04 1.01 2.50
CA ILE A 17 3.83 0.44 3.09
C ILE A 17 4.26 -0.44 4.26
N GLY A 18 3.72 -0.15 5.45
CA GLY A 18 4.04 -0.89 6.66
C GLY A 18 3.49 -2.31 6.64
N GLU A 19 4.06 -3.15 7.50
CA GLU A 19 3.64 -4.54 7.60
C GLU A 19 2.18 -4.64 8.02
N GLY A 20 1.50 -5.64 7.48
CA GLY A 20 0.10 -5.90 7.82
C GLY A 20 -0.89 -4.93 7.22
N SER A 21 -0.43 -3.93 6.49
CA SER A 21 -1.34 -3.01 5.80
C SER A 21 -2.02 -3.70 4.63
N ARG A 22 -3.22 -3.24 4.31
CA ARG A 22 -4.01 -3.80 3.21
C ARG A 22 -4.35 -2.72 2.23
N ILE A 23 -3.90 -2.90 0.99
CA ILE A 23 -4.20 -2.01 -0.11
C ILE A 23 -5.21 -2.72 -1.00
N TRP A 24 -6.44 -2.22 -0.98
CA TRP A 24 -7.53 -2.82 -1.72
C TRP A 24 -7.50 -2.40 -3.19
N HIS A 25 -8.47 -2.85 -3.95
CA HIS A 25 -8.55 -2.52 -5.37
C HIS A 25 -8.78 -1.01 -5.59
N TRP A 26 -8.31 -0.51 -6.74
CA TRP A 26 -8.47 0.87 -7.19
C TRP A 26 -7.74 1.91 -6.34
N VAL A 27 -6.81 1.49 -5.51
CA VAL A 27 -6.01 2.39 -4.69
C VAL A 27 -4.75 2.79 -5.45
N HIS A 28 -4.41 4.06 -5.39
CA HIS A 28 -3.16 4.56 -5.95
C HIS A 28 -2.32 5.15 -4.82
N VAL A 29 -1.18 4.54 -4.55
CA VAL A 29 -0.24 5.03 -3.56
C VAL A 29 0.89 5.74 -4.30
N CYS A 30 0.98 7.04 -4.11
CA CYS A 30 1.95 7.86 -4.82
C CYS A 30 3.37 7.63 -4.33
N ALA A 31 4.35 7.94 -5.17
CA ALA A 31 5.75 7.89 -4.77
C ALA A 31 5.98 8.83 -3.57
N GLY A 32 6.76 8.37 -2.61
CA GLY A 32 7.02 9.14 -1.40
C GLY A 32 5.95 9.03 -0.32
N ALA A 33 4.82 8.37 -0.61
CA ALA A 33 3.81 8.14 0.40
C ALA A 33 4.30 7.13 1.43
N ARG A 34 3.84 7.29 2.66
CA ARG A 34 4.18 6.37 3.74
C ARG A 34 2.90 5.87 4.37
N ILE A 35 2.70 4.57 4.30
CA ILE A 35 1.54 3.92 4.91
C ILE A 35 2.03 3.21 6.16
N GLY A 36 1.40 3.49 7.29
CA GLY A 36 1.76 2.86 8.55
C GLY A 36 1.39 1.38 8.58
N GLN A 37 1.71 0.74 9.69
CA GLN A 37 1.39 -0.67 9.90
C GLN A 37 -0.10 -0.84 10.15
N GLY A 38 -0.67 -1.93 9.64
CA GLY A 38 -2.07 -2.29 9.89
C GLY A 38 -3.09 -1.35 9.26
N VAL A 39 -2.71 -0.56 8.29
CA VAL A 39 -3.62 0.38 7.62
C VAL A 39 -4.40 -0.33 6.53
N SER A 40 -5.70 -0.02 6.44
CA SER A 40 -6.56 -0.50 5.36
C SER A 40 -6.95 0.67 4.46
N LEU A 41 -6.70 0.54 3.18
CA LEU A 41 -7.06 1.56 2.19
C LEU A 41 -8.04 1.03 1.17
#